data_896cf2be1ba9445edd67a19e62618d1f
#
_entry.id   896cf2be1ba9445edd67a19e62618d1f
#
_cell.length_a   1.000
_cell.length_b   1.000
_cell.length_c   1.000
_cell.angle_alpha   90.00
_cell.angle_beta   90.00
_cell.angle_gamma   90.00
#
_symmetry.space_group_name_H-M   'P 1'
#
loop_
_entity.id
_entity.type
_entity.pdbx_description
1 polymer ?
#
loop_
_entity_poly.entity_id
_entity_poly.type
_entity_poly.pdbx_seq_one_letter_code
_entity_poly.pdbx_strand_id
1 'polypeptide(L)'
;RPLEAEQTLRIGSAEVRVLHFPGHTLGMVAFLIEDRYLLSGDSLFLESIARPDLGGKAEAWTPLLYDSLKRIAGLPDETVVLPAHFSDIAAGDESGVFHATLGELKEHNPGLLKLAEGEAAFCDYILANLPEFPEAYVEIKRANAGLASPDARKAQELELGKNICAVGKATEGDG
;
A
#
# COMPACT_ATOMS: atom_id res chain seq x y z
N ARG A 1 12.09 -2.77 20.11
CA ARG A 1 11.66 -1.40 20.40
C ARG A 1 10.68 -0.99 19.30
N PRO A 2 9.53 -0.38 19.61
CA PRO A 2 8.62 0.16 18.61
C PRO A 2 9.31 1.23 17.76
N LEU A 3 8.90 1.35 16.49
CA LEU A 3 9.28 2.46 15.62
C LEU A 3 8.48 3.71 16.00
N GLU A 4 9.12 4.85 15.89
CA GLU A 4 8.51 6.16 16.09
C GLU A 4 8.41 6.89 14.75
N ALA A 5 7.34 7.66 14.53
CA ALA A 5 7.20 8.47 13.32
C ALA A 5 8.39 9.46 13.23
N GLU A 6 8.86 9.68 11.99
CA GLU A 6 10.00 10.56 11.67
C GLU A 6 11.33 10.14 12.34
N GLN A 7 11.38 8.93 12.93
CA GLN A 7 12.62 8.36 13.44
C GLN A 7 13.59 8.09 12.30
N THR A 8 14.86 8.43 12.49
CA THR A 8 15.95 8.02 11.60
C THR A 8 16.66 6.81 12.16
N LEU A 9 16.79 5.78 11.33
CA LEU A 9 17.57 4.57 11.59
C LEU A 9 18.83 4.60 10.72
N ARG A 10 19.87 3.87 11.13
CA ARG A 10 21.05 3.62 10.32
C ARG A 10 21.25 2.13 10.10
N ILE A 11 21.41 1.73 8.83
CA ILE A 11 21.70 0.35 8.41
C ILE A 11 23.03 0.40 7.65
N GLY A 12 24.11 0.06 8.34
CA GLY A 12 25.47 0.31 7.81
C GLY A 12 25.68 1.83 7.67
N SER A 13 26.03 2.28 6.48
CA SER A 13 26.16 3.70 6.14
C SER A 13 24.86 4.37 5.72
N ALA A 14 23.82 3.59 5.36
CA ALA A 14 22.57 4.12 4.84
C ALA A 14 21.70 4.73 5.94
N GLU A 15 21.12 5.88 5.64
CA GLU A 15 20.12 6.53 6.46
C GLU A 15 18.71 6.10 6.02
N VAL A 16 17.87 5.72 6.99
CA VAL A 16 16.50 5.25 6.76
C VAL A 16 15.55 6.04 7.64
N ARG A 17 14.71 6.87 7.03
CA ARG A 17 13.69 7.64 7.73
C ARG A 17 12.37 6.87 7.77
N VAL A 18 11.80 6.75 8.96
CA VAL A 18 10.51 6.08 9.21
C VAL A 18 9.40 7.08 9.01
N LEU A 19 8.51 6.83 8.05
CA LEU A 19 7.37 7.69 7.75
C LEU A 19 6.08 6.97 8.15
N HIS A 20 5.28 7.56 9.04
CA HIS A 20 3.98 6.99 9.43
C HIS A 20 2.92 7.43 8.42
N PHE A 21 2.33 6.46 7.72
CA PHE A 21 1.35 6.65 6.65
C PHE A 21 0.05 5.84 6.92
N PRO A 22 -0.74 6.23 7.93
CA PRO A 22 -1.98 5.53 8.25
C PRO A 22 -2.99 5.63 7.10
N GLY A 23 -3.85 4.61 6.97
CA GLY A 23 -4.91 4.57 5.96
C GLY A 23 -5.21 3.15 5.51
N HIS A 24 -4.23 2.40 5.00
CA HIS A 24 -4.39 0.95 4.80
C HIS A 24 -4.57 0.23 6.14
N THR A 25 -3.71 0.53 7.08
CA THR A 25 -3.86 0.24 8.51
C THR A 25 -3.44 1.44 9.33
N LEU A 26 -3.83 1.51 10.60
CA LEU A 26 -3.42 2.61 11.47
C LEU A 26 -1.91 2.59 11.81
N GLY A 27 -1.30 1.42 11.77
CA GLY A 27 0.14 1.25 12.03
C GLY A 27 1.02 1.26 10.79
N MET A 28 0.49 1.62 9.61
CA MET A 28 1.24 1.60 8.37
C MET A 28 2.43 2.54 8.41
N VAL A 29 3.60 2.03 8.04
CA VAL A 29 4.83 2.80 7.90
C VAL A 29 5.45 2.57 6.52
N ALA A 30 6.13 3.58 6.02
CA ALA A 30 7.01 3.50 4.88
C ALA A 30 8.43 3.87 5.31
N PHE A 31 9.41 3.52 4.49
CA PHE A 31 10.81 3.83 4.75
C PHE A 31 11.38 4.63 3.58
N LEU A 32 11.87 5.84 3.88
CA LEU A 32 12.60 6.64 2.91
C LEU A 32 14.10 6.47 3.15
N ILE A 33 14.79 5.88 2.17
CA ILE A 33 16.21 5.53 2.25
C ILE A 33 17.02 6.54 1.44
N GLU A 34 18.00 7.17 2.07
CA GLU A 34 18.91 8.16 1.46
C GLU A 34 18.13 9.30 0.75
N ASP A 35 16.96 9.68 1.28
CA ASP A 35 16.01 10.64 0.67
C ASP A 35 15.68 10.37 -0.81
N ARG A 36 15.92 9.16 -1.28
CA ARG A 36 15.82 8.76 -2.69
C ARG A 36 14.87 7.59 -2.95
N TYR A 37 14.90 6.57 -2.10
CA TYR A 37 14.12 5.34 -2.31
C TYR A 37 13.00 5.25 -1.28
N LEU A 38 11.76 5.22 -1.73
CA LEU A 38 10.59 5.06 -0.87
C LEU A 38 10.10 3.61 -0.92
N LEU A 39 10.32 2.85 0.14
CA LEU A 39 9.62 1.59 0.36
C LEU A 39 8.22 1.95 0.85
N SER A 40 7.26 2.05 -0.06
CA SER A 40 5.92 2.57 0.22
C SER A 40 5.02 1.62 1.00
N GLY A 41 5.43 0.35 1.16
CA GLY A 41 4.57 -0.69 1.71
C GLY A 41 3.28 -0.83 0.92
N ASP A 42 2.17 -0.93 1.64
CA ASP A 42 0.84 -0.99 1.04
C ASP A 42 0.14 0.38 0.94
N SER A 43 0.87 1.49 1.01
CA SER A 43 0.29 2.83 0.86
C SER A 43 0.12 3.25 -0.59
N LEU A 44 1.13 3.00 -1.42
CA LEU A 44 1.17 3.38 -2.83
C LEU A 44 1.76 2.24 -3.65
N PHE A 45 1.06 1.83 -4.70
CA PHE A 45 1.49 0.84 -5.70
C PHE A 45 1.78 1.53 -7.04
N LEU A 46 2.31 0.81 -8.02
CA LEU A 46 2.61 1.41 -9.33
C LEU A 46 1.32 1.80 -10.07
N GLU A 47 0.28 0.97 -10.01
CA GLU A 47 -0.96 1.14 -10.77
C GLU A 47 -2.15 1.61 -9.94
N SER A 48 -2.01 1.70 -8.61
CA SER A 48 -3.10 1.97 -7.69
C SER A 48 -2.60 2.45 -6.33
N ILE A 49 -3.51 2.58 -5.39
CA ILE A 49 -3.25 2.93 -4.00
C ILE A 49 -3.93 1.96 -3.04
N ALA A 50 -3.59 2.07 -1.77
CA ALA A 50 -4.14 1.26 -0.68
C ALA A 50 -5.68 1.29 -0.60
N ARG A 51 -6.26 0.17 -0.18
CA ARG A 51 -7.65 0.11 0.30
C ARG A 51 -7.68 0.40 1.81
N PRO A 52 -8.59 1.27 2.30
CA PRO A 52 -8.65 1.65 3.72
C PRO A 52 -9.66 0.84 4.54
N ASP A 53 -10.28 -0.21 3.98
CA ASP A 53 -11.44 -0.88 4.57
C ASP A 53 -11.14 -2.17 5.33
N LEU A 54 -9.90 -2.66 5.32
CA LEU A 54 -9.51 -3.93 5.95
C LEU A 54 -9.72 -3.97 7.48
N GLY A 55 -9.84 -2.81 8.12
CA GLY A 55 -10.25 -2.69 9.52
C GLY A 55 -11.74 -2.56 9.73
N GLY A 56 -12.58 -2.64 8.68
CA GLY A 56 -14.02 -2.41 8.74
C GLY A 56 -14.40 -0.95 9.02
N LYS A 57 -13.52 0.00 8.70
CA LYS A 57 -13.68 1.44 9.00
C LYS A 57 -13.30 2.31 7.80
N ALA A 58 -13.71 1.93 6.59
CA ALA A 58 -13.36 2.61 5.36
C ALA A 58 -13.57 4.13 5.44
N GLU A 59 -14.76 4.58 5.83
CA GLU A 59 -15.08 5.99 5.94
C GLU A 59 -14.16 6.77 6.89
N ALA A 60 -13.77 6.15 8.02
CA ALA A 60 -12.90 6.78 9.00
C ALA A 60 -11.41 6.78 8.59
N TRP A 61 -10.98 5.79 7.77
CA TRP A 61 -9.57 5.64 7.40
C TRP A 61 -9.24 6.26 6.04
N THR A 62 -10.23 6.51 5.19
CA THR A 62 -10.01 7.17 3.89
C THR A 62 -9.40 8.57 4.02
N PRO A 63 -9.84 9.44 4.94
CA PRO A 63 -9.17 10.73 5.18
C PRO A 63 -7.73 10.58 5.65
N LEU A 64 -7.43 9.57 6.47
CA LEU A 64 -6.06 9.30 6.89
C LEU A 64 -5.17 8.86 5.73
N LEU A 65 -5.74 8.07 4.80
CA LEU A 65 -5.06 7.67 3.58
C LEU A 65 -4.80 8.89 2.68
N TYR A 66 -5.78 9.80 2.56
CA TYR A 66 -5.62 11.06 1.83
C TYR A 66 -4.42 11.86 2.35
N ASP A 67 -4.36 12.10 3.64
CA ASP A 67 -3.26 12.85 4.26
C ASP A 67 -1.91 12.16 4.09
N SER A 68 -1.88 10.83 4.20
CA SER A 68 -0.67 10.04 3.98
C SER A 68 -0.17 10.15 2.54
N LEU A 69 -1.05 9.98 1.56
CA LEU A 69 -0.71 10.10 0.14
C LEU A 69 -0.32 11.52 -0.26
N LYS A 70 -0.95 12.53 0.34
CA LYS A 70 -0.58 13.94 0.13
C LYS A 70 0.86 14.20 0.60
N ARG A 71 1.28 13.62 1.71
CA ARG A 71 2.67 13.69 2.19
C ARG A 71 3.62 12.97 1.25
N ILE A 72 3.25 11.78 0.74
CA ILE A 72 4.04 11.05 -0.28
C ILE A 72 4.16 11.92 -1.55
N ALA A 73 3.06 12.45 -2.05
CA ALA A 73 3.04 13.30 -3.24
C ALA A 73 3.86 14.60 -3.08
N GLY A 74 4.15 15.02 -1.84
CA GLY A 74 5.03 16.14 -1.53
C GLY A 74 6.53 15.82 -1.60
N LEU A 75 6.92 14.55 -1.77
CA LEU A 75 8.32 14.16 -1.98
C LEU A 75 8.79 14.58 -3.39
N PRO A 76 10.11 14.67 -3.63
CA PRO A 76 10.68 14.97 -4.94
C PRO A 76 10.21 13.99 -6.03
N ASP A 77 10.00 14.47 -7.26
CA ASP A 77 9.51 13.65 -8.36
C ASP A 77 10.48 12.53 -8.77
N GLU A 78 11.76 12.71 -8.52
CA GLU A 78 12.82 11.72 -8.73
C GLU A 78 12.86 10.61 -7.66
N THR A 79 12.03 10.68 -6.61
CA THR A 79 11.93 9.63 -5.60
C THR A 79 11.49 8.31 -6.24
N VAL A 80 12.30 7.27 -6.11
CA VAL A 80 12.01 5.93 -6.61
C VAL A 80 11.10 5.21 -5.63
N VAL A 81 9.88 4.89 -6.06
CA VAL A 81 8.88 4.17 -5.27
C VAL A 81 9.02 2.68 -5.50
N LEU A 82 9.12 1.92 -4.40
CA LEU A 82 9.23 0.47 -4.36
C LEU A 82 8.05 -0.06 -3.51
N PRO A 83 6.98 -0.55 -4.13
CA PRO A 83 5.79 -1.03 -3.43
C PRO A 83 5.99 -2.42 -2.82
N ALA A 84 5.14 -2.79 -1.82
CA ALA A 84 5.16 -4.13 -1.24
C ALA A 84 4.50 -5.19 -2.14
N HIS A 85 3.59 -4.78 -3.02
CA HIS A 85 2.84 -5.67 -3.91
C HIS A 85 2.79 -5.10 -5.33
N PHE A 86 2.58 -5.98 -6.28
CA PHE A 86 2.35 -5.67 -7.70
C PHE A 86 1.19 -6.53 -8.22
N SER A 87 0.48 -6.06 -9.23
CA SER A 87 -0.64 -6.75 -9.86
C SER A 87 -0.25 -7.43 -11.18
N ASP A 88 0.73 -6.86 -11.88
CA ASP A 88 1.23 -7.40 -13.15
C ASP A 88 2.73 -7.67 -13.07
N ILE A 89 3.11 -8.92 -13.33
CA ILE A 89 4.53 -9.32 -13.36
C ILE A 89 5.30 -8.65 -14.51
N ALA A 90 4.61 -8.23 -15.56
CA ALA A 90 5.21 -7.51 -16.68
C ALA A 90 5.59 -6.06 -16.34
N ALA A 91 5.10 -5.52 -15.22
CA ALA A 91 5.49 -4.18 -14.75
C ALA A 91 6.88 -4.13 -14.10
N GLY A 92 7.53 -5.30 -13.87
CA GLY A 92 8.92 -5.36 -13.42
C GLY A 92 9.90 -4.99 -14.52
N ASP A 93 11.03 -4.40 -14.12
CA ASP A 93 12.14 -4.14 -15.04
C ASP A 93 12.85 -5.43 -15.47
N GLU A 94 13.88 -5.34 -16.33
CA GLU A 94 14.65 -6.49 -16.82
C GLU A 94 15.32 -7.30 -15.69
N SER A 95 15.53 -6.73 -14.52
CA SER A 95 16.05 -7.39 -13.32
C SER A 95 14.95 -7.98 -12.42
N GLY A 96 13.68 -7.78 -12.76
CA GLY A 96 12.53 -8.22 -11.98
C GLY A 96 12.22 -7.31 -10.79
N VAL A 97 12.69 -6.07 -10.81
CA VAL A 97 12.38 -5.07 -9.77
C VAL A 97 11.18 -4.23 -10.18
N PHE A 98 10.22 -4.10 -9.27
CA PHE A 98 9.02 -3.29 -9.46
C PHE A 98 9.24 -1.91 -8.87
N HIS A 99 9.37 -0.91 -9.71
CA HIS A 99 9.58 0.47 -9.30
C HIS A 99 9.10 1.47 -10.35
N ALA A 100 8.83 2.69 -9.90
CA ALA A 100 8.64 3.86 -10.77
C ALA A 100 9.10 5.10 -10.02
N THR A 101 9.37 6.19 -10.73
CA THR A 101 9.57 7.49 -10.08
C THR A 101 8.22 8.04 -9.58
N LEU A 102 8.26 8.83 -8.53
CA LEU A 102 7.04 9.47 -8.01
C LEU A 102 6.43 10.43 -9.05
N GLY A 103 7.24 11.09 -9.87
CA GLY A 103 6.78 11.92 -10.97
C GLY A 103 5.93 11.13 -11.97
N GLU A 104 6.43 9.97 -12.44
CA GLU A 104 5.67 9.07 -13.31
C GLU A 104 4.36 8.63 -12.67
N LEU A 105 4.37 8.29 -11.37
CA LEU A 105 3.14 7.89 -10.67
C LEU A 105 2.14 9.04 -10.56
N LYS A 106 2.58 10.27 -10.35
CA LYS A 106 1.69 11.45 -10.33
C LYS A 106 0.97 11.67 -11.66
N GLU A 107 1.56 11.26 -12.78
CA GLU A 107 0.98 11.42 -14.11
C GLU A 107 -0.01 10.31 -14.47
N HIS A 108 0.14 9.09 -13.92
CA HIS A 108 -0.59 7.92 -14.40
C HIS A 108 -1.39 7.19 -13.32
N ASN A 109 -1.00 7.30 -12.04
CA ASN A 109 -1.67 6.56 -10.96
C ASN A 109 -3.04 7.17 -10.65
N PRO A 110 -4.16 6.40 -10.82
CA PRO A 110 -5.51 6.95 -10.65
C PRO A 110 -5.77 7.53 -9.25
N GLY A 111 -5.17 6.93 -8.21
CA GLY A 111 -5.32 7.42 -6.84
C GLY A 111 -4.63 8.76 -6.61
N LEU A 112 -3.42 8.94 -7.17
CA LEU A 112 -2.70 10.22 -7.08
C LEU A 112 -3.34 11.30 -7.94
N LEU A 113 -3.91 10.95 -9.10
CA LEU A 113 -4.70 11.88 -9.91
C LEU A 113 -5.95 12.36 -9.14
N LYS A 114 -6.65 11.45 -8.45
CA LYS A 114 -7.79 11.81 -7.60
C LYS A 114 -7.39 12.63 -6.38
N LEU A 115 -6.21 12.38 -5.82
CA LEU A 115 -5.68 13.19 -4.72
C LEU A 115 -5.60 14.68 -5.09
N ALA A 116 -5.22 14.98 -6.33
CA ALA A 116 -5.10 16.36 -6.84
C ALA A 116 -6.45 17.11 -6.92
N GLU A 117 -7.59 16.38 -7.00
CA GLU A 117 -8.92 16.96 -7.01
C GLU A 117 -9.44 17.40 -5.61
N GLY A 118 -8.71 17.05 -4.54
CA GLY A 118 -9.03 17.39 -3.17
C GLY A 118 -9.66 16.26 -2.37
N GLU A 119 -9.72 16.44 -1.05
CA GLU A 119 -10.09 15.39 -0.09
C GLU A 119 -11.47 14.79 -0.36
N ALA A 120 -12.49 15.63 -0.60
CA ALA A 120 -13.86 15.15 -0.82
C ALA A 120 -13.94 14.25 -2.05
N ALA A 121 -13.40 14.70 -3.20
CA ALA A 121 -13.38 13.92 -4.44
C ALA A 121 -12.56 12.62 -4.31
N PHE A 122 -11.47 12.68 -3.57
CA PHE A 122 -10.66 11.49 -3.26
C PHE A 122 -11.46 10.49 -2.42
N CYS A 123 -12.09 10.93 -1.32
CA CYS A 123 -12.87 10.06 -0.44
C CYS A 123 -14.03 9.39 -1.19
N ASP A 124 -14.79 10.16 -1.97
CA ASP A 124 -15.89 9.64 -2.78
C ASP A 124 -15.40 8.59 -3.79
N TYR A 125 -14.28 8.86 -4.47
CA TYR A 125 -13.67 7.92 -5.41
C TYR A 125 -13.25 6.61 -4.72
N ILE A 126 -12.56 6.68 -3.59
CA ILE A 126 -12.10 5.50 -2.87
C ILE A 126 -13.30 4.65 -2.42
N LEU A 127 -14.27 5.26 -1.74
CA LEU A 127 -15.44 4.53 -1.20
C LEU A 127 -16.29 3.89 -2.29
N ALA A 128 -16.38 4.53 -3.48
CA ALA A 128 -17.12 4.00 -4.62
C ALA A 128 -16.38 2.87 -5.38
N ASN A 129 -15.07 2.73 -5.20
CA ASN A 129 -14.22 1.78 -5.93
C ASN A 129 -13.54 0.73 -5.03
N LEU A 130 -14.02 0.54 -3.80
CA LEU A 130 -13.53 -0.52 -2.95
C LEU A 130 -13.86 -1.90 -3.58
N PRO A 131 -12.87 -2.79 -3.74
CA PRO A 131 -13.13 -4.16 -4.17
C PRO A 131 -13.87 -4.91 -3.06
N GLU A 132 -14.46 -6.06 -3.41
CA GLU A 132 -15.08 -6.94 -2.42
C GLU A 132 -14.12 -7.22 -1.25
N PHE A 133 -14.68 -7.30 -0.04
CA PHE A 133 -13.87 -7.59 1.14
C PHE A 133 -13.33 -9.02 1.05
N PRO A 134 -12.01 -9.24 1.22
CA PRO A 134 -11.45 -10.58 1.10
C PRO A 134 -11.97 -11.50 2.21
N GLU A 135 -12.79 -12.51 1.87
CA GLU A 135 -13.38 -13.44 2.85
C GLU A 135 -12.33 -14.11 3.74
N ALA A 136 -11.20 -14.48 3.15
CA ALA A 136 -10.10 -15.11 3.86
C ALA A 136 -9.38 -14.21 4.86
N TYR A 137 -9.54 -12.88 4.76
CA TYR A 137 -8.77 -11.92 5.56
C TYR A 137 -8.94 -12.08 7.07
N VAL A 138 -10.17 -12.34 7.52
CA VAL A 138 -10.46 -12.56 8.95
C VAL A 138 -9.78 -13.83 9.45
N GLU A 139 -9.81 -14.89 8.64
CA GLU A 139 -9.18 -16.17 8.95
C GLU A 139 -7.65 -16.05 8.98
N ILE A 140 -7.07 -15.36 8.01
CA ILE A 140 -5.63 -15.04 7.95
C ILE A 140 -5.21 -14.27 9.21
N LYS A 141 -5.93 -13.24 9.59
CA LYS A 141 -5.63 -12.46 10.81
C LYS A 141 -5.71 -13.33 12.08
N ARG A 142 -6.70 -14.20 12.18
CA ARG A 142 -6.82 -15.10 13.34
C ARG A 142 -5.67 -16.10 13.40
N ALA A 143 -5.28 -16.66 12.26
CA ALA A 143 -4.14 -17.57 12.17
C ALA A 143 -2.83 -16.86 12.56
N ASN A 144 -2.55 -15.70 12.00
CA ASN A 144 -1.35 -14.91 12.28
C ASN A 144 -1.29 -14.41 13.74
N ALA A 145 -2.45 -14.16 14.37
CA ALA A 145 -2.53 -13.80 15.79
C ALA A 145 -2.47 -15.01 16.74
N GLY A 146 -2.33 -16.23 16.23
CA GLY A 146 -2.35 -17.45 17.03
C GLY A 146 -3.72 -17.80 17.63
N LEU A 147 -4.79 -17.20 17.09
CA LEU A 147 -6.18 -17.45 17.52
C LEU A 147 -6.88 -18.55 16.71
N ALA A 148 -6.22 -19.06 15.69
CA ALA A 148 -6.62 -20.22 14.90
C ALA A 148 -5.35 -20.98 14.49
N SER A 149 -5.48 -22.30 14.36
CA SER A 149 -4.38 -23.18 13.93
C SER A 149 -4.84 -23.96 12.70
N PRO A 150 -4.79 -23.40 11.49
CA PRO A 150 -5.13 -24.10 10.27
C PRO A 150 -4.18 -25.28 10.05
N ASP A 151 -4.67 -26.35 9.45
CA ASP A 151 -3.78 -27.41 8.99
C ASP A 151 -2.87 -26.94 7.84
N ALA A 152 -1.88 -27.77 7.46
CA ALA A 152 -0.88 -27.37 6.46
C ALA A 152 -1.48 -27.02 5.09
N ARG A 153 -2.55 -27.72 4.68
CA ARG A 153 -3.25 -27.44 3.42
C ARG A 153 -3.97 -26.10 3.49
N LYS A 154 -4.73 -25.89 4.56
CA LYS A 154 -5.48 -24.64 4.76
C LYS A 154 -4.53 -23.45 4.94
N ALA A 155 -3.39 -23.63 5.61
CA ALA A 155 -2.37 -22.61 5.73
C ALA A 155 -1.85 -22.19 4.34
N GLN A 156 -1.55 -23.16 3.46
CA GLN A 156 -1.17 -22.89 2.07
C GLN A 156 -2.27 -22.15 1.29
N GLU A 157 -3.52 -22.57 1.42
CA GLU A 157 -4.66 -21.88 0.76
C GLU A 157 -4.78 -20.43 1.22
N LEU A 158 -4.59 -20.16 2.51
CA LEU A 158 -4.63 -18.81 3.07
C LEU A 158 -3.43 -17.94 2.62
N GLU A 159 -2.26 -18.54 2.48
CA GLU A 159 -1.03 -17.83 2.03
C GLU A 159 -1.08 -17.50 0.53
N LEU A 160 -1.60 -18.41 -0.29
CA LEU A 160 -1.74 -18.24 -1.74
C LEU A 160 -3.04 -17.52 -2.14
N GLY A 161 -3.92 -17.23 -1.18
CA GLY A 161 -5.21 -16.58 -1.43
C GLY A 161 -5.03 -15.22 -2.10
N LYS A 162 -6.00 -14.85 -2.95
CA LYS A 162 -6.03 -13.55 -3.65
C LYS A 162 -6.21 -12.42 -2.62
N ASN A 163 -5.12 -11.87 -2.13
CA ASN A 163 -5.12 -10.68 -1.29
C ASN A 163 -5.11 -9.44 -2.19
N ILE A 164 -6.25 -8.76 -2.30
CA ILE A 164 -6.35 -7.49 -3.03
C ILE A 164 -6.12 -6.35 -2.04
N CYS A 165 -4.91 -5.79 -2.03
CA CYS A 165 -4.54 -4.68 -1.14
C CYS A 165 -4.79 -3.30 -1.76
N ALA A 166 -5.20 -3.25 -3.03
CA ALA A 166 -5.33 -2.04 -3.82
C ALA A 166 -6.78 -1.63 -4.07
N VAL A 167 -7.02 -0.34 -4.29
CA VAL A 167 -8.28 0.23 -4.82
C VAL A 167 -8.24 0.18 -6.35
N GLY A 168 -9.36 -0.19 -6.96
CA GLY A 168 -9.53 -0.28 -8.41
C GLY A 168 -10.16 -1.60 -8.85
N LYS A 169 -10.71 -1.63 -10.04
CA LYS A 169 -11.23 -2.87 -10.63
C LYS A 169 -10.06 -3.83 -10.83
N ALA A 170 -10.12 -4.99 -10.18
CA ALA A 170 -9.32 -6.12 -10.63
C ALA A 170 -9.64 -6.33 -12.11
N THR A 171 -8.68 -6.14 -13.00
CA THR A 171 -8.80 -6.66 -14.35
C THR A 171 -8.95 -8.17 -14.19
N GLU A 172 -10.09 -8.72 -14.59
CA GLU A 172 -10.28 -10.17 -14.70
C GLU A 172 -9.17 -10.67 -15.63
N GLY A 173 -8.10 -11.15 -15.05
CA GLY A 173 -7.11 -11.94 -15.76
C GLY A 173 -7.77 -13.25 -16.08
N ASP A 174 -8.08 -13.47 -17.37
CA ASP A 174 -8.50 -14.74 -17.92
C ASP A 174 -7.54 -15.84 -17.48
N GLY A 175 -8.15 -16.96 -17.00
CA GLY A 175 -7.71 -18.15 -16.39
C GLY A 175 -6.49 -18.93 -16.82
#